data_80db5cac94bb299cde35cb3a908ec714
#
_entry.id   80db5cac94bb299cde35cb3a908ec714
#
_cell.length_a   1.000
_cell.length_b   1.000
_cell.length_c   1.000
_cell.angle_alpha   90.00
_cell.angle_beta   90.00
_cell.angle_gamma   90.00
#
_symmetry.space_group_name_H-M   'P 1'
#
loop_
_entity.id
_entity.type
_entity.pdbx_description
1 polymer ?
#
loop_
_entity_poly.entity_id
_entity_poly.type
_entity_poly.pdbx_seq_one_letter_code
_entity_poly.pdbx_strand_id
1 'polypeptide(L)'
;MDKKTLLVAEHIDKRFGTTHAVNNVSLNIAAGEVRALIGENGSGKSTFCQMLCGIYTIGDGTFTLDGKQLHIKNQVEANDEGIAIIVQEMGTLSGLTVAENIFLGHEDPYMHMGVKDTRAMNREAQKLLDEYGFGRIKAGMMIDHYNFEDRKLVEIVKATYFKPKILVIDETTTALSQNGRLELYKIMDAVRADGRSVIFISHDLGEVLSHSDTISVLRDGEYIDTVNAADVTEDDLKRLMVGREIGSAYYRADYGTPISSEVVLSIRNVSVPGEISDVSFDLHRGEILGFGGLSECGMHEVGKAIFGASWNRTGSVTLADGTAINDIPTAIRHSIAYTSKDRDNESIILNESIRNNVVLPSLDDLASHGLLRSRKLTKFANEHAVNMQTKMQGVNQFVSDLSGGNKQKVVLARWIGKGSDILVLDSPTRGIDVKVKQAIYALMAEMKQQGKSIIMISEEIPELLGMSDRIFVMKDGRINGEFLRDPVLSEEDLIAKMV
;
A
#
# COMPACT_ATOMS: atom_id res chain seq x y z
N MET A 1 -20.52 26.72 18.26
CA MET A 1 -21.64 25.84 18.65
C MET A 1 -21.09 24.44 18.71
N ASP A 2 -21.20 23.80 19.87
CA ASP A 2 -20.77 22.41 19.99
C ASP A 2 -21.60 21.55 19.02
N LYS A 3 -20.93 20.87 18.08
CA LYS A 3 -21.59 19.95 17.16
C LYS A 3 -22.20 18.80 17.99
N LYS A 4 -23.43 18.37 17.64
CA LYS A 4 -24.09 17.22 18.29
C LYS A 4 -23.25 15.97 18.05
N THR A 5 -22.96 15.20 19.10
CA THR A 5 -22.31 13.88 18.96
C THR A 5 -23.26 12.93 18.22
N LEU A 6 -22.77 12.31 17.15
CA LEU A 6 -23.53 11.35 16.35
C LEU A 6 -23.18 9.91 16.73
N LEU A 7 -21.89 9.57 16.83
CA LEU A 7 -21.40 8.24 17.23
C LEU A 7 -20.62 8.34 18.54
N VAL A 8 -20.90 7.42 19.45
CA VAL A 8 -20.10 7.19 20.66
C VAL A 8 -19.65 5.75 20.63
N ALA A 9 -18.33 5.55 20.68
CA ALA A 9 -17.71 4.26 20.89
C ALA A 9 -17.12 4.24 22.31
N GLU A 10 -17.47 3.24 23.11
CA GLU A 10 -17.03 3.11 24.50
C GLU A 10 -16.40 1.75 24.72
N HIS A 11 -15.14 1.76 25.18
CA HIS A 11 -14.38 0.58 25.59
C HIS A 11 -14.34 -0.54 24.56
N ILE A 12 -14.25 -0.20 23.27
CA ILE A 12 -14.24 -1.18 22.18
C ILE A 12 -12.99 -2.04 22.28
N ASP A 13 -13.21 -3.37 22.33
CA ASP A 13 -12.14 -4.36 22.44
C ASP A 13 -12.31 -5.48 21.40
N LYS A 14 -11.18 -5.93 20.82
CA LYS A 14 -11.16 -7.06 19.89
C LYS A 14 -9.84 -7.80 19.91
N ARG A 15 -9.92 -9.11 20.04
CA ARG A 15 -8.78 -10.03 19.93
C ARG A 15 -8.98 -11.03 18.80
N PHE A 16 -7.89 -11.36 18.11
CA PHE A 16 -7.78 -12.44 17.15
C PHE A 16 -6.67 -13.38 17.62
N GLY A 17 -7.04 -14.51 18.23
CA GLY A 17 -6.08 -15.41 18.85
C GLY A 17 -5.22 -14.68 19.89
N THR A 18 -3.92 -14.62 19.67
CA THR A 18 -2.96 -13.94 20.57
C THR A 18 -2.82 -12.42 20.27
N THR A 19 -3.38 -11.95 19.15
CA THR A 19 -3.26 -10.53 18.76
C THR A 19 -4.40 -9.72 19.35
N HIS A 20 -4.08 -8.67 20.11
CA HIS A 20 -5.03 -7.67 20.61
C HIS A 20 -5.14 -6.56 19.55
N ALA A 21 -6.10 -6.68 18.65
CA ALA A 21 -6.21 -5.80 17.48
C ALA A 21 -6.80 -4.43 17.82
N VAL A 22 -7.75 -4.37 18.77
CA VAL A 22 -8.33 -3.13 19.31
C VAL A 22 -8.41 -3.31 20.82
N ASN A 23 -7.80 -2.41 21.58
CA ASN A 23 -7.62 -2.48 23.02
C ASN A 23 -8.25 -1.27 23.70
N ASN A 24 -9.45 -1.45 24.25
CA ASN A 24 -10.16 -0.46 25.05
C ASN A 24 -10.29 0.92 24.37
N VAL A 25 -10.62 0.96 23.06
CA VAL A 25 -10.73 2.19 22.30
C VAL A 25 -12.06 2.90 22.60
N SER A 26 -11.98 4.17 22.99
CA SER A 26 -13.14 5.05 23.19
C SER A 26 -12.96 6.32 22.37
N LEU A 27 -13.93 6.66 21.53
CA LEU A 27 -13.93 7.90 20.74
C LEU A 27 -15.35 8.32 20.37
N ASN A 28 -15.53 9.61 20.08
CA ASN A 28 -16.79 10.22 19.68
C ASN A 28 -16.65 10.89 18.33
N ILE A 29 -17.70 10.83 17.49
CA ILE A 29 -17.76 11.51 16.18
C ILE A 29 -18.96 12.44 16.19
N ALA A 30 -18.75 13.69 15.78
CA ALA A 30 -19.81 14.69 15.69
C ALA A 30 -20.60 14.56 14.38
N ALA A 31 -21.84 15.06 14.38
CA ALA A 31 -22.65 15.14 13.17
C ALA A 31 -22.05 16.16 12.18
N GLY A 32 -22.03 15.81 10.89
CA GLY A 32 -21.44 16.65 9.84
C GLY A 32 -19.93 16.81 9.97
N GLU A 33 -19.23 15.76 10.40
CA GLU A 33 -17.79 15.72 10.57
C GLU A 33 -17.14 14.72 9.62
N VAL A 34 -16.02 15.09 9.01
CA VAL A 34 -15.10 14.16 8.40
C VAL A 34 -14.00 13.86 9.41
N ARG A 35 -14.05 12.68 10.03
CA ARG A 35 -13.09 12.17 10.98
C ARG A 35 -12.09 11.27 10.28
N ALA A 36 -10.83 11.68 10.17
CA ALA A 36 -9.79 10.75 9.79
C ALA A 36 -9.43 9.82 10.95
N LEU A 37 -9.15 8.57 10.62
CA LEU A 37 -8.61 7.58 11.56
C LEU A 37 -7.26 7.11 11.02
N ILE A 38 -6.17 7.52 11.68
CA ILE A 38 -4.80 7.22 11.26
C ILE A 38 -4.06 6.35 12.27
N GLY A 39 -2.94 5.79 11.85
CA GLY A 39 -2.08 4.92 12.65
C GLY A 39 -1.30 3.97 11.76
N GLU A 40 -0.31 3.29 12.32
CA GLU A 40 0.48 2.29 11.59
C GLU A 40 -0.39 1.11 11.12
N ASN A 41 0.11 0.33 10.17
CA ASN A 41 -0.55 -0.92 9.76
C ASN A 41 -0.61 -1.89 10.95
N GLY A 42 -1.79 -2.46 11.19
CA GLY A 42 -2.02 -3.28 12.37
C GLY A 42 -2.36 -2.50 13.64
N SER A 43 -2.52 -1.17 13.59
CA SER A 43 -2.93 -0.35 14.74
C SER A 43 -4.43 -0.47 15.10
N GLY A 44 -5.20 -1.29 14.36
CA GLY A 44 -6.59 -1.56 14.68
C GLY A 44 -7.63 -0.73 13.93
N LYS A 45 -7.25 0.22 13.06
CA LYS A 45 -8.17 1.12 12.30
C LYS A 45 -9.28 0.37 11.56
N SER A 46 -8.88 -0.47 10.61
CA SER A 46 -9.84 -1.24 9.80
C SER A 46 -10.65 -2.20 10.66
N THR A 47 -10.03 -2.82 11.69
CA THR A 47 -10.74 -3.70 12.63
C THR A 47 -11.82 -2.95 13.40
N PHE A 48 -11.52 -1.72 13.89
CA PHE A 48 -12.49 -0.85 14.55
C PHE A 48 -13.67 -0.51 13.62
N CYS A 49 -13.38 -0.08 12.40
CA CYS A 49 -14.41 0.24 11.40
C CYS A 49 -15.22 -0.99 10.98
N GLN A 50 -14.59 -2.14 10.83
CA GLN A 50 -15.27 -3.40 10.46
C GLN A 50 -16.17 -3.92 11.59
N MET A 51 -15.83 -3.68 12.87
CA MET A 51 -16.75 -3.95 13.99
C MET A 51 -17.95 -3.00 13.97
N LEU A 52 -17.74 -1.70 13.72
CA LEU A 52 -18.82 -0.72 13.60
C LEU A 52 -19.79 -1.09 12.47
N CYS A 53 -19.28 -1.67 11.38
CA CYS A 53 -20.07 -2.08 10.21
C CYS A 53 -20.58 -3.53 10.27
N GLY A 54 -20.41 -4.24 11.39
CA GLY A 54 -20.91 -5.60 11.58
C GLY A 54 -20.18 -6.68 10.77
N ILE A 55 -19.02 -6.40 10.19
CA ILE A 55 -18.18 -7.40 9.51
C ILE A 55 -17.52 -8.28 10.57
N TYR A 56 -17.04 -7.68 11.66
CA TYR A 56 -16.57 -8.42 12.84
C TYR A 56 -17.49 -8.19 14.03
N THR A 57 -17.65 -9.23 14.84
CA THR A 57 -18.31 -9.11 16.15
C THR A 57 -17.44 -8.32 17.11
N ILE A 58 -18.03 -7.44 17.89
CA ILE A 58 -17.35 -6.74 19.00
C ILE A 58 -16.92 -7.78 20.04
N GLY A 59 -15.75 -7.63 20.62
CA GLY A 59 -15.26 -8.46 21.73
C GLY A 59 -15.86 -7.98 23.05
N ASP A 60 -15.71 -6.67 23.32
CA ASP A 60 -16.30 -5.96 24.46
C ASP A 60 -16.53 -4.50 24.07
N GLY A 61 -17.27 -3.75 24.88
CA GLY A 61 -17.63 -2.35 24.63
C GLY A 61 -18.94 -2.16 23.87
N THR A 62 -19.27 -0.91 23.55
CA THR A 62 -20.53 -0.56 22.88
C THR A 62 -20.36 0.56 21.87
N PHE A 63 -21.13 0.48 20.77
CA PHE A 63 -21.37 1.60 19.86
C PHE A 63 -22.76 2.16 20.08
N THR A 64 -22.87 3.48 20.16
CA THR A 64 -24.13 4.21 20.26
C THR A 64 -24.22 5.21 19.11
N LEU A 65 -25.24 5.10 18.25
CA LEU A 65 -25.48 6.00 17.12
C LEU A 65 -26.74 6.83 17.37
N ASP A 66 -26.61 8.15 17.35
CA ASP A 66 -27.70 9.10 17.58
C ASP A 66 -28.51 8.82 18.88
N GLY A 67 -27.79 8.40 19.94
CA GLY A 67 -28.33 8.04 21.24
C GLY A 67 -28.94 6.63 21.35
N LYS A 68 -28.91 5.84 20.28
CA LYS A 68 -29.38 4.45 20.27
C LYS A 68 -28.17 3.50 20.29
N GLN A 69 -28.11 2.60 21.27
CA GLN A 69 -27.09 1.55 21.29
C GLN A 69 -27.30 0.59 20.11
N LEU A 70 -26.19 0.29 19.41
CA LEU A 70 -26.20 -0.58 18.25
C LEU A 70 -26.01 -2.04 18.62
N HIS A 71 -26.76 -2.92 17.96
CA HIS A 71 -26.63 -4.37 18.07
C HIS A 71 -26.56 -4.99 16.68
N ILE A 72 -25.46 -4.76 15.99
CA ILE A 72 -25.25 -5.11 14.58
C ILE A 72 -24.54 -6.47 14.51
N LYS A 73 -25.09 -7.38 13.69
CA LYS A 73 -24.56 -8.75 13.50
C LYS A 73 -23.94 -8.96 12.12
N ASN A 74 -24.30 -8.10 11.16
CA ASN A 74 -23.82 -8.19 9.78
C ASN A 74 -23.94 -6.81 9.08
N GLN A 75 -23.38 -6.71 7.90
CA GLN A 75 -23.32 -5.47 7.13
C GLN A 75 -24.72 -4.98 6.67
N VAL A 76 -25.68 -5.86 6.45
CA VAL A 76 -27.06 -5.46 6.06
C VAL A 76 -27.71 -4.73 7.22
N GLU A 77 -27.64 -5.29 8.43
CA GLU A 77 -28.14 -4.62 9.64
C GLU A 77 -27.43 -3.28 9.91
N ALA A 78 -26.12 -3.18 9.61
CA ALA A 78 -25.40 -1.91 9.72
C ALA A 78 -25.94 -0.86 8.75
N ASN A 79 -26.23 -1.25 7.50
CA ASN A 79 -26.82 -0.35 6.51
C ASN A 79 -28.23 0.13 6.95
N ASP A 80 -29.05 -0.75 7.50
CA ASP A 80 -30.39 -0.41 8.02
C ASP A 80 -30.32 0.56 9.21
N GLU A 81 -29.30 0.48 10.06
CA GLU A 81 -29.05 1.43 11.15
C GLU A 81 -28.40 2.73 10.65
N GLY A 82 -28.01 2.81 9.39
CA GLY A 82 -27.43 3.99 8.74
C GLY A 82 -25.90 4.05 8.77
N ILE A 83 -25.23 2.90 8.73
CA ILE A 83 -23.76 2.82 8.64
C ILE A 83 -23.40 2.04 7.38
N ALA A 84 -22.60 2.64 6.51
CA ALA A 84 -22.08 1.98 5.31
C ALA A 84 -20.55 2.03 5.26
N ILE A 85 -19.93 1.07 4.59
CA ILE A 85 -18.47 0.98 4.44
C ILE A 85 -18.10 0.71 2.99
N ILE A 86 -17.05 1.39 2.55
CA ILE A 86 -16.26 1.09 1.36
C ILE A 86 -14.97 0.43 1.88
N VAL A 87 -14.81 -0.86 1.61
CA VAL A 87 -13.69 -1.65 2.15
C VAL A 87 -12.41 -1.46 1.33
N GLN A 88 -11.26 -1.73 1.92
CA GLN A 88 -9.95 -1.66 1.26
C GLN A 88 -9.87 -2.63 0.08
N GLU A 89 -10.28 -3.88 0.27
CA GLU A 89 -10.32 -4.90 -0.77
C GLU A 89 -11.54 -4.72 -1.69
N MET A 90 -11.73 -5.66 -2.63
CA MET A 90 -12.84 -5.60 -3.56
C MET A 90 -14.16 -5.95 -2.86
N GLY A 91 -15.04 -4.97 -2.69
CA GLY A 91 -16.38 -5.15 -2.09
C GLY A 91 -17.46 -5.57 -3.08
N THR A 92 -17.16 -5.74 -4.37
CA THR A 92 -18.10 -6.23 -5.39
C THR A 92 -17.97 -7.74 -5.58
N LEU A 93 -19.11 -8.40 -5.84
CA LEU A 93 -19.17 -9.83 -6.07
C LEU A 93 -19.09 -10.16 -7.57
N SER A 94 -18.12 -10.99 -7.96
CA SER A 94 -18.02 -11.56 -9.29
C SER A 94 -19.23 -12.43 -9.64
N GLY A 95 -19.58 -12.50 -10.92
CA GLY A 95 -20.74 -13.28 -11.38
C GLY A 95 -22.09 -12.59 -11.24
N LEU A 96 -22.11 -11.33 -10.79
CA LEU A 96 -23.29 -10.48 -10.70
C LEU A 96 -23.15 -9.29 -11.65
N THR A 97 -24.31 -8.72 -12.05
CA THR A 97 -24.33 -7.44 -12.76
C THR A 97 -23.97 -6.27 -11.85
N VAL A 98 -23.65 -5.12 -12.43
CA VAL A 98 -23.41 -3.87 -11.69
C VAL A 98 -24.64 -3.52 -10.83
N ALA A 99 -25.85 -3.59 -11.39
CA ALA A 99 -27.10 -3.30 -10.66
C ALA A 99 -27.31 -4.26 -9.48
N GLU A 100 -27.05 -5.56 -9.67
CA GLU A 100 -27.13 -6.55 -8.60
C GLU A 100 -26.11 -6.28 -7.50
N ASN A 101 -24.92 -5.83 -7.84
CA ASN A 101 -23.92 -5.42 -6.84
C ASN A 101 -24.37 -4.19 -6.05
N ILE A 102 -24.97 -3.17 -6.69
CA ILE A 102 -25.44 -1.95 -6.02
C ILE A 102 -26.54 -2.27 -5.01
N PHE A 103 -27.52 -3.08 -5.38
CA PHE A 103 -28.70 -3.37 -4.54
C PHE A 103 -28.60 -4.67 -3.75
N LEU A 104 -27.41 -5.27 -3.68
CA LEU A 104 -27.20 -6.54 -2.98
C LEU A 104 -27.66 -6.47 -1.52
N GLY A 105 -28.59 -7.37 -1.15
CA GLY A 105 -29.19 -7.44 0.18
C GLY A 105 -30.37 -6.49 0.39
N HIS A 106 -30.76 -5.71 -0.63
CA HIS A 106 -31.87 -4.76 -0.61
C HIS A 106 -32.71 -4.82 -1.90
N GLU A 107 -32.90 -6.04 -2.43
CA GLU A 107 -33.60 -6.26 -3.69
C GLU A 107 -35.13 -6.24 -3.56
N ASP A 108 -35.68 -6.21 -2.34
CA ASP A 108 -37.13 -6.24 -2.06
C ASP A 108 -37.97 -5.25 -2.89
N PRO A 109 -37.53 -3.98 -3.12
CA PRO A 109 -38.32 -3.03 -3.96
C PRO A 109 -38.46 -3.50 -5.43
N TYR A 110 -37.65 -4.41 -5.88
CA TYR A 110 -37.66 -4.96 -7.25
C TYR A 110 -38.25 -6.37 -7.32
N MET A 111 -38.75 -6.90 -6.21
CA MET A 111 -39.37 -8.25 -6.16
C MET A 111 -40.92 -8.12 -6.26
N HIS A 112 -41.47 -8.70 -7.31
CA HIS A 112 -42.95 -8.76 -7.51
C HIS A 112 -43.38 -10.21 -7.62
N MET A 113 -44.23 -10.68 -6.67
CA MET A 113 -44.72 -12.07 -6.62
C MET A 113 -43.60 -13.12 -6.76
N GLY A 114 -42.41 -12.88 -6.17
CA GLY A 114 -41.27 -13.77 -6.25
C GLY A 114 -40.47 -13.68 -7.53
N VAL A 115 -40.82 -12.76 -8.43
CA VAL A 115 -40.04 -12.50 -9.70
C VAL A 115 -39.34 -11.15 -9.58
N LYS A 116 -38.06 -11.14 -9.96
CA LYS A 116 -37.18 -9.95 -9.93
C LYS A 116 -37.42 -9.08 -11.16
N ASP A 117 -37.81 -7.83 -11.00
CA ASP A 117 -37.87 -6.83 -12.06
C ASP A 117 -36.46 -6.26 -12.35
N THR A 118 -35.68 -7.03 -13.10
CA THR A 118 -34.33 -6.65 -13.52
C THR A 118 -34.29 -5.34 -14.33
N ARG A 119 -35.37 -5.03 -15.08
CA ARG A 119 -35.43 -3.80 -15.88
C ARG A 119 -35.57 -2.56 -15.01
N ALA A 120 -36.43 -2.61 -13.99
CA ALA A 120 -36.60 -1.52 -13.04
C ALA A 120 -35.29 -1.31 -12.24
N MET A 121 -34.70 -2.40 -11.76
CA MET A 121 -33.43 -2.39 -11.01
C MET A 121 -32.28 -1.79 -11.84
N ASN A 122 -32.12 -2.21 -13.12
CA ASN A 122 -31.09 -1.65 -13.99
C ASN A 122 -31.32 -0.16 -14.31
N ARG A 123 -32.57 0.28 -14.46
CA ARG A 123 -32.86 1.71 -14.68
C ARG A 123 -32.47 2.57 -13.48
N GLU A 124 -32.82 2.14 -12.28
CA GLU A 124 -32.46 2.86 -11.07
C GLU A 124 -30.97 2.88 -10.82
N ALA A 125 -30.29 1.73 -10.99
CA ALA A 125 -28.83 1.67 -10.90
C ALA A 125 -28.13 2.58 -11.92
N GLN A 126 -28.62 2.62 -13.18
CA GLN A 126 -28.02 3.49 -14.20
C GLN A 126 -28.22 4.97 -13.86
N LYS A 127 -29.40 5.33 -13.34
CA LYS A 127 -29.68 6.70 -12.90
C LYS A 127 -28.71 7.12 -11.79
N LEU A 128 -28.47 6.26 -10.80
CA LEU A 128 -27.49 6.53 -9.74
C LEU A 128 -26.07 6.70 -10.29
N LEU A 129 -25.63 5.80 -11.18
CA LEU A 129 -24.32 5.91 -11.83
C LEU A 129 -24.18 7.23 -12.61
N ASP A 130 -25.23 7.65 -13.31
CA ASP A 130 -25.23 8.91 -14.07
C ASP A 130 -25.19 10.14 -13.13
N GLU A 131 -25.92 10.10 -12.01
CA GLU A 131 -25.91 11.16 -10.99
C GLU A 131 -24.54 11.37 -10.35
N TYR A 132 -23.76 10.28 -10.15
CA TYR A 132 -22.39 10.35 -9.65
C TYR A 132 -21.33 10.59 -10.75
N GLY A 133 -21.75 10.82 -12.02
CA GLY A 133 -20.81 11.03 -13.13
C GLY A 133 -20.15 9.75 -13.66
N PHE A 134 -20.63 8.58 -13.26
CA PHE A 134 -20.08 7.27 -13.64
C PHE A 134 -20.86 6.59 -14.78
N GLY A 135 -21.56 7.34 -15.60
CA GLY A 135 -22.44 6.86 -16.67
C GLY A 135 -21.75 6.00 -17.75
N ARG A 136 -20.41 5.95 -17.76
CA ARG A 136 -19.64 4.99 -18.57
C ARG A 136 -19.86 3.55 -18.11
N ILE A 137 -20.15 3.33 -16.83
CA ILE A 137 -20.46 2.02 -16.25
C ILE A 137 -21.91 1.70 -16.54
N LYS A 138 -22.20 0.52 -17.14
CA LYS A 138 -23.54 0.11 -17.53
C LYS A 138 -24.14 -0.85 -16.51
N ALA A 139 -25.27 -0.48 -15.94
CA ALA A 139 -25.93 -1.19 -14.84
C ALA A 139 -26.23 -2.67 -15.15
N GLY A 140 -26.61 -2.98 -16.37
CA GLY A 140 -26.92 -4.36 -16.78
C GLY A 140 -25.74 -5.22 -17.20
N MET A 141 -24.52 -4.67 -17.20
CA MET A 141 -23.30 -5.44 -17.53
C MET A 141 -22.80 -6.21 -16.31
N MET A 142 -22.15 -7.35 -16.56
CA MET A 142 -21.47 -8.13 -15.53
C MET A 142 -20.31 -7.29 -14.95
N ILE A 143 -20.19 -7.27 -13.64
CA ILE A 143 -19.13 -6.51 -12.94
C ILE A 143 -17.72 -6.94 -13.38
N ASP A 144 -17.57 -8.19 -13.79
CA ASP A 144 -16.30 -8.77 -14.23
C ASP A 144 -15.72 -8.17 -15.52
N HIS A 145 -16.53 -7.43 -16.28
CA HIS A 145 -16.06 -6.69 -17.45
C HIS A 145 -15.37 -5.36 -17.12
N TYR A 146 -15.40 -4.94 -15.85
CA TYR A 146 -14.84 -3.68 -15.41
C TYR A 146 -13.51 -3.87 -14.68
N ASN A 147 -12.60 -2.90 -14.84
CA ASN A 147 -11.33 -2.86 -14.13
C ASN A 147 -11.52 -2.60 -12.63
N PHE A 148 -10.43 -2.61 -11.89
CA PHE A 148 -10.46 -2.46 -10.42
C PHE A 148 -11.06 -1.10 -10.00
N GLU A 149 -10.69 -0.01 -10.68
CA GLU A 149 -11.19 1.33 -10.38
C GLU A 149 -12.70 1.44 -10.61
N ASP A 150 -13.21 1.00 -11.76
CA ASP A 150 -14.65 1.06 -12.06
C ASP A 150 -15.48 0.25 -11.05
N ARG A 151 -14.95 -0.91 -10.63
CA ARG A 151 -15.59 -1.71 -9.59
C ARG A 151 -15.63 -0.96 -8.24
N LYS A 152 -14.58 -0.21 -7.91
CA LYS A 152 -14.54 0.64 -6.72
C LYS A 152 -15.54 1.79 -6.80
N LEU A 153 -15.73 2.39 -7.97
CA LEU A 153 -16.77 3.40 -8.20
C LEU A 153 -18.18 2.82 -8.00
N VAL A 154 -18.43 1.59 -8.43
CA VAL A 154 -19.71 0.88 -8.15
C VAL A 154 -19.92 0.67 -6.66
N GLU A 155 -18.86 0.32 -5.92
CA GLU A 155 -18.91 0.15 -4.46
C GLU A 155 -19.22 1.48 -3.74
N ILE A 156 -18.65 2.59 -4.20
CA ILE A 156 -18.98 3.94 -3.71
C ILE A 156 -20.46 4.26 -3.90
N VAL A 157 -21.02 4.00 -5.09
CA VAL A 157 -22.46 4.21 -5.37
C VAL A 157 -23.31 3.33 -4.44
N LYS A 158 -22.98 2.04 -4.27
CA LYS A 158 -23.63 1.13 -3.33
C LYS A 158 -23.65 1.70 -1.92
N ALA A 159 -22.49 2.11 -1.39
CA ALA A 159 -22.36 2.59 -0.02
C ALA A 159 -23.12 3.91 0.23
N THR A 160 -23.27 4.73 -0.79
CA THR A 160 -23.93 6.05 -0.66
C THR A 160 -25.43 6.03 -0.96
N TYR A 161 -25.93 4.99 -1.64
CA TYR A 161 -27.33 4.88 -2.07
C TYR A 161 -28.34 5.06 -0.93
N PHE A 162 -28.13 4.40 0.20
CA PHE A 162 -29.03 4.45 1.35
C PHE A 162 -28.86 5.70 2.22
N LYS A 163 -28.06 6.67 1.80
CA LYS A 163 -27.76 7.89 2.54
C LYS A 163 -27.39 7.61 4.01
N PRO A 164 -26.36 6.82 4.26
CA PRO A 164 -25.98 6.44 5.61
C PRO A 164 -25.68 7.66 6.46
N LYS A 165 -25.97 7.59 7.78
CA LYS A 165 -25.57 8.61 8.76
C LYS A 165 -24.06 8.68 8.91
N ILE A 166 -23.38 7.53 8.79
CA ILE A 166 -21.91 7.39 8.81
C ILE A 166 -21.47 6.60 7.59
N LEU A 167 -20.62 7.21 6.77
CA LEU A 167 -19.93 6.56 5.67
C LEU A 167 -18.48 6.28 6.09
N VAL A 168 -18.10 5.02 6.12
CA VAL A 168 -16.72 4.59 6.36
C VAL A 168 -16.02 4.38 5.02
N ILE A 169 -14.83 4.97 4.86
CA ILE A 169 -13.97 4.87 3.67
C ILE A 169 -12.63 4.31 4.13
N ASP A 170 -12.38 3.02 3.86
CA ASP A 170 -11.17 2.32 4.30
C ASP A 170 -10.20 2.17 3.14
N GLU A 171 -9.11 2.98 3.16
CA GLU A 171 -7.96 2.98 2.21
C GLU A 171 -8.34 2.93 0.72
N THR A 172 -9.49 3.49 0.36
CA THR A 172 -10.06 3.41 -0.99
C THR A 172 -9.28 4.23 -2.02
N THR A 173 -8.62 5.32 -1.60
CA THR A 173 -7.91 6.25 -2.51
C THR A 173 -6.77 5.61 -3.27
N THR A 174 -6.13 4.57 -2.71
CA THR A 174 -5.05 3.81 -3.38
C THR A 174 -5.51 3.05 -4.63
N ALA A 175 -6.82 2.79 -4.73
CA ALA A 175 -7.46 2.06 -5.84
C ALA A 175 -7.97 2.98 -6.96
N LEU A 176 -7.92 4.31 -6.76
CA LEU A 176 -8.51 5.30 -7.64
C LEU A 176 -7.44 6.12 -8.36
N SER A 177 -7.70 6.43 -9.63
CA SER A 177 -6.97 7.47 -10.37
C SER A 177 -7.16 8.85 -9.72
N GLN A 178 -6.38 9.82 -10.12
CA GLN A 178 -6.51 11.19 -9.63
C GLN A 178 -7.93 11.74 -9.81
N ASN A 179 -8.58 11.48 -10.94
CA ASN A 179 -9.97 11.88 -11.18
C ASN A 179 -10.94 11.14 -10.27
N GLY A 180 -10.73 9.84 -10.06
CA GLY A 180 -11.55 9.04 -9.15
C GLY A 180 -11.45 9.53 -7.70
N ARG A 181 -10.26 9.93 -7.24
CA ARG A 181 -10.06 10.54 -5.91
C ARG A 181 -10.82 11.87 -5.76
N LEU A 182 -10.75 12.75 -6.77
CA LEU A 182 -11.48 14.01 -6.77
C LEU A 182 -13.00 13.80 -6.65
N GLU A 183 -13.56 12.80 -7.34
CA GLU A 183 -14.99 12.47 -7.21
C GLU A 183 -15.30 11.90 -5.82
N LEU A 184 -14.45 11.07 -5.24
CA LEU A 184 -14.62 10.59 -3.87
C LEU A 184 -14.64 11.74 -2.86
N TYR A 185 -13.73 12.73 -2.97
CA TYR A 185 -13.71 13.89 -2.08
C TYR A 185 -14.98 14.76 -2.22
N LYS A 186 -15.51 14.96 -3.43
CA LYS A 186 -16.79 15.63 -3.63
C LYS A 186 -17.93 14.89 -2.94
N ILE A 187 -17.92 13.56 -2.97
CA ILE A 187 -18.92 12.74 -2.28
C ILE A 187 -18.79 12.90 -0.76
N MET A 188 -17.56 12.90 -0.21
CA MET A 188 -17.32 13.16 1.21
C MET A 188 -17.86 14.53 1.63
N ASP A 189 -17.58 15.57 0.84
CA ASP A 189 -18.06 16.93 1.08
C ASP A 189 -19.60 17.01 1.01
N ALA A 190 -20.24 16.33 0.07
CA ALA A 190 -21.69 16.25 -0.03
C ALA A 190 -22.32 15.55 1.17
N VAL A 191 -21.72 14.44 1.63
CA VAL A 191 -22.14 13.72 2.85
C VAL A 191 -22.06 14.63 4.06
N ARG A 192 -20.95 15.36 4.22
CA ARG A 192 -20.74 16.34 5.30
C ARG A 192 -21.75 17.49 5.25
N ALA A 193 -22.00 18.04 4.06
CA ALA A 193 -22.95 19.15 3.87
C ALA A 193 -24.40 18.77 4.22
N ASP A 194 -24.77 17.50 4.05
CA ASP A 194 -26.05 16.94 4.46
C ASP A 194 -26.16 16.71 6.00
N GLY A 195 -25.14 17.06 6.79
CA GLY A 195 -25.09 16.83 8.24
C GLY A 195 -24.78 15.37 8.62
N ARG A 196 -24.40 14.54 7.65
CA ARG A 196 -23.92 13.16 7.84
C ARG A 196 -22.42 13.16 8.07
N SER A 197 -21.87 12.07 8.62
CA SER A 197 -20.44 12.02 8.98
C SER A 197 -19.70 10.98 8.16
N VAL A 198 -18.41 11.23 7.99
CA VAL A 198 -17.48 10.31 7.29
C VAL A 198 -16.39 9.87 8.26
N ILE A 199 -16.07 8.58 8.27
CA ILE A 199 -14.83 8.06 8.84
C ILE A 199 -13.90 7.75 7.66
N PHE A 200 -12.76 8.43 7.60
CA PHE A 200 -11.82 8.35 6.49
C PHE A 200 -10.50 7.76 6.94
N ILE A 201 -10.12 6.63 6.37
CA ILE A 201 -8.82 5.99 6.60
C ILE A 201 -7.99 6.14 5.34
N SER A 202 -6.83 6.79 5.45
CA SER A 202 -5.82 6.90 4.40
C SER A 202 -4.42 6.78 4.98
N HIS A 203 -3.48 6.31 4.16
CA HIS A 203 -2.04 6.34 4.46
C HIS A 203 -1.39 7.64 4.02
N ASP A 204 -2.03 8.39 3.14
CA ASP A 204 -1.57 9.68 2.65
C ASP A 204 -1.96 10.77 3.66
N LEU A 205 -0.98 11.24 4.42
CA LEU A 205 -1.20 12.28 5.44
C LEU A 205 -1.59 13.62 4.84
N GLY A 206 -1.16 13.91 3.60
CA GLY A 206 -1.58 15.08 2.85
C GLY A 206 -3.08 15.05 2.52
N GLU A 207 -3.61 13.89 2.07
CA GLU A 207 -5.05 13.67 1.89
C GLU A 207 -5.81 13.86 3.21
N VAL A 208 -5.29 13.27 4.30
CA VAL A 208 -5.89 13.35 5.64
C VAL A 208 -5.99 14.81 6.10
N LEU A 209 -4.92 15.58 6.01
CA LEU A 209 -4.90 17.00 6.41
C LEU A 209 -5.83 17.86 5.53
N SER A 210 -5.93 17.56 4.23
CA SER A 210 -6.69 18.37 3.28
C SER A 210 -8.20 18.10 3.33
N HIS A 211 -8.61 16.88 3.70
CA HIS A 211 -10.00 16.43 3.57
C HIS A 211 -10.68 16.02 4.89
N SER A 212 -10.04 16.25 6.03
CA SER A 212 -10.62 15.93 7.35
C SER A 212 -10.82 17.17 8.21
N ASP A 213 -11.84 17.16 9.08
CA ASP A 213 -12.03 18.18 10.11
C ASP A 213 -11.15 17.86 11.33
N THR A 214 -11.15 16.61 11.75
CA THR A 214 -10.40 16.11 12.90
C THR A 214 -9.76 14.75 12.59
N ILE A 215 -8.70 14.44 13.32
CA ILE A 215 -7.87 13.27 13.09
C ILE A 215 -7.72 12.52 14.41
N SER A 216 -8.20 11.28 14.47
CA SER A 216 -7.96 10.36 15.59
C SER A 216 -6.81 9.42 15.28
N VAL A 217 -5.91 9.26 16.25
CA VAL A 217 -4.72 8.42 16.09
C VAL A 217 -4.89 7.13 16.88
N LEU A 218 -4.74 5.99 16.22
CA LEU A 218 -4.63 4.67 16.85
C LEU A 218 -3.18 4.16 16.75
N ARG A 219 -2.68 3.56 17.83
CA ARG A 219 -1.36 2.95 17.88
C ARG A 219 -1.40 1.67 18.73
N ASP A 220 -0.88 0.58 18.17
CA ASP A 220 -0.82 -0.73 18.84
C ASP A 220 -2.19 -1.21 19.40
N GLY A 221 -3.28 -0.85 18.72
CA GLY A 221 -4.65 -1.16 19.12
C GLY A 221 -5.27 -0.18 20.10
N GLU A 222 -4.57 0.85 20.56
CA GLU A 222 -5.04 1.82 21.56
C GLU A 222 -5.33 3.18 20.93
N TYR A 223 -6.28 3.90 21.49
CA TYR A 223 -6.55 5.29 21.16
C TYR A 223 -5.49 6.19 21.80
N ILE A 224 -4.88 7.07 21.03
CA ILE A 224 -3.83 7.98 21.48
C ILE A 224 -4.38 9.37 21.71
N ASP A 225 -4.94 10.00 20.66
CA ASP A 225 -5.44 11.37 20.73
C ASP A 225 -6.34 11.68 19.52
N THR A 226 -7.07 12.80 19.63
CA THR A 226 -7.80 13.42 18.53
C THR A 226 -7.41 14.87 18.40
N VAL A 227 -6.92 15.26 17.22
CA VAL A 227 -6.45 16.61 16.91
C VAL A 227 -7.28 17.22 15.78
N ASN A 228 -7.37 18.56 15.70
CA ASN A 228 -7.96 19.23 14.54
C ASN A 228 -6.96 19.18 13.38
N ALA A 229 -7.43 18.89 12.19
CA ALA A 229 -6.56 18.84 11.00
C ALA A 229 -5.88 20.18 10.70
N ALA A 230 -6.54 21.31 11.02
CA ALA A 230 -5.99 22.66 10.79
C ALA A 230 -4.86 23.05 11.76
N ASP A 231 -4.70 22.33 12.89
CA ASP A 231 -3.77 22.70 13.97
C ASP A 231 -2.47 21.89 13.95
N VAL A 232 -2.34 20.93 13.01
CA VAL A 232 -1.23 19.97 12.99
C VAL A 232 -0.59 19.86 11.61
N THR A 233 0.67 19.47 11.58
CA THR A 233 1.44 19.16 10.38
C THR A 233 1.56 17.65 10.16
N GLU A 234 2.01 17.23 8.98
CA GLU A 234 2.33 15.82 8.73
C GLU A 234 3.34 15.25 9.73
N ASP A 235 4.34 16.05 10.12
CA ASP A 235 5.36 15.61 11.08
C ASP A 235 4.79 15.43 12.49
N ASP A 236 3.82 16.25 12.89
CA ASP A 236 3.11 16.08 14.15
C ASP A 236 2.29 14.79 14.13
N LEU A 237 1.61 14.49 13.02
CA LEU A 237 0.85 13.25 12.87
C LEU A 237 1.79 12.02 12.88
N LYS A 238 2.92 12.08 12.20
CA LYS A 238 3.94 11.01 12.23
C LYS A 238 4.43 10.76 13.66
N ARG A 239 4.67 11.83 14.46
CA ARG A 239 5.06 11.71 15.89
C ARG A 239 3.99 11.03 16.73
N LEU A 240 2.72 11.40 16.55
CA LEU A 240 1.60 10.79 17.28
C LEU A 240 1.45 9.29 16.92
N MET A 241 1.59 8.94 15.64
CA MET A 241 1.48 7.56 15.15
C MET A 241 2.59 6.66 15.70
N VAL A 242 3.84 7.16 15.76
CA VAL A 242 5.02 6.36 16.16
C VAL A 242 5.28 6.41 17.66
N GLY A 243 4.86 7.49 18.35
CA GLY A 243 4.97 7.63 19.80
C GLY A 243 6.37 7.89 20.37
N ARG A 244 7.33 8.21 19.51
CA ARG A 244 8.67 8.67 19.85
C ARG A 244 8.96 9.90 19.01
N GLU A 245 9.84 10.79 19.49
CA GLU A 245 10.47 11.74 18.60
C GLU A 245 11.03 10.92 17.42
N ILE A 246 10.51 11.14 16.23
CA ILE A 246 11.18 10.73 15.01
C ILE A 246 12.44 11.59 15.07
N GLY A 247 13.50 11.02 15.66
CA GLY A 247 14.79 11.68 15.67
C GLY A 247 15.11 12.06 14.24
N SER A 248 15.94 13.06 14.02
CA SER A 248 16.32 13.70 12.75
C SER A 248 16.75 12.76 11.60
N ALA A 249 16.43 11.48 11.66
CA ALA A 249 16.84 10.40 10.75
C ALA A 249 15.70 9.46 10.38
N TYR A 250 14.56 9.99 9.90
CA TYR A 250 13.59 9.13 9.18
C TYR A 250 14.18 8.68 7.85
N TYR A 251 14.81 9.60 7.17
CA TYR A 251 15.65 9.39 5.99
C TYR A 251 17.12 9.60 6.34
N ARG A 252 17.98 9.39 5.37
CA ARG A 252 19.41 9.67 5.50
C ARG A 252 19.66 11.17 5.75
N ALA A 253 20.56 11.47 6.71
CA ALA A 253 20.94 12.85 7.04
C ALA A 253 22.27 13.28 6.37
N ASP A 254 22.95 12.37 5.65
CA ASP A 254 24.21 12.65 4.99
C ASP A 254 23.96 13.32 3.64
N TYR A 255 24.44 14.54 3.51
CA TYR A 255 24.48 15.30 2.26
C TYR A 255 25.95 15.54 1.85
N GLY A 256 26.17 15.64 0.54
CA GLY A 256 27.51 15.96 0.03
C GLY A 256 28.51 14.81 0.09
N THR A 257 28.11 13.59 0.39
CA THR A 257 28.97 12.41 0.25
C THR A 257 29.22 12.16 -1.25
N PRO A 258 30.49 12.24 -1.72
CA PRO A 258 30.76 12.06 -3.14
C PRO A 258 30.39 10.61 -3.58
N ILE A 259 29.76 10.52 -4.75
CA ILE A 259 29.51 9.23 -5.40
C ILE A 259 30.85 8.66 -5.83
N SER A 260 31.08 7.36 -5.60
CA SER A 260 32.31 6.67 -6.04
C SER A 260 32.48 6.79 -7.57
N SER A 261 33.69 6.91 -8.03
CA SER A 261 33.99 6.84 -9.47
C SER A 261 34.00 5.40 -10.02
N GLU A 262 33.92 4.39 -9.15
CA GLU A 262 33.94 2.98 -9.54
C GLU A 262 32.55 2.56 -10.04
N VAL A 263 32.42 2.30 -11.34
CA VAL A 263 31.20 1.78 -11.97
C VAL A 263 31.11 0.28 -11.68
N VAL A 264 29.97 -0.16 -11.13
CA VAL A 264 29.71 -1.58 -10.85
C VAL A 264 28.77 -2.21 -11.86
N LEU A 265 27.90 -1.40 -12.49
CA LEU A 265 26.93 -1.85 -13.49
C LEU A 265 26.76 -0.77 -14.55
N SER A 266 26.84 -1.15 -15.82
CA SER A 266 26.62 -0.25 -16.97
C SER A 266 25.41 -0.69 -17.77
N ILE A 267 24.50 0.23 -18.00
CA ILE A 267 23.29 0.07 -18.81
C ILE A 267 23.46 0.92 -20.07
N ARG A 268 23.30 0.33 -21.28
CA ARG A 268 23.50 1.02 -22.56
C ARG A 268 22.40 0.72 -23.54
N ASN A 269 21.69 1.78 -23.98
CA ASN A 269 20.64 1.76 -24.98
C ASN A 269 19.58 0.68 -24.73
N VAL A 270 19.24 0.43 -23.46
CA VAL A 270 18.28 -0.59 -23.08
C VAL A 270 16.88 -0.14 -23.46
N SER A 271 16.21 -0.99 -24.23
CA SER A 271 14.81 -0.77 -24.66
C SER A 271 14.01 -2.06 -24.50
N VAL A 272 12.74 -1.92 -24.12
CA VAL A 272 11.72 -2.98 -24.10
C VAL A 272 10.52 -2.45 -24.87
N PRO A 273 10.09 -3.11 -25.94
CA PRO A 273 9.03 -2.60 -26.82
C PRO A 273 7.75 -2.25 -26.08
N GLY A 274 7.28 -1.01 -26.24
CA GLY A 274 6.06 -0.49 -25.60
C GLY A 274 6.20 -0.09 -24.13
N GLU A 275 7.36 -0.27 -23.52
CA GLU A 275 7.60 0.00 -22.09
C GLU A 275 8.69 1.06 -21.87
N ILE A 276 9.94 0.77 -22.33
CA ILE A 276 11.08 1.69 -22.18
C ILE A 276 11.87 1.82 -23.48
N SER A 277 12.52 2.96 -23.68
CA SER A 277 13.27 3.28 -24.90
C SER A 277 14.57 4.02 -24.58
N ASP A 278 15.68 3.44 -25.04
CA ASP A 278 17.02 4.04 -25.02
C ASP A 278 17.51 4.49 -23.63
N VAL A 279 17.29 3.65 -22.61
CA VAL A 279 17.72 3.91 -21.25
C VAL A 279 19.23 3.60 -21.13
N SER A 280 20.02 4.60 -20.69
CA SER A 280 21.47 4.48 -20.54
C SER A 280 21.95 5.19 -19.29
N PHE A 281 22.70 4.50 -18.42
CA PHE A 281 23.31 5.06 -17.21
C PHE A 281 24.36 4.11 -16.63
N ASP A 282 25.11 4.59 -15.65
CA ASP A 282 26.04 3.81 -14.83
C ASP A 282 25.58 3.82 -13.36
N LEU A 283 25.70 2.69 -12.68
CA LEU A 283 25.56 2.56 -11.24
C LEU A 283 26.95 2.47 -10.61
N HIS A 284 27.18 3.26 -9.58
CA HIS A 284 28.46 3.33 -8.91
C HIS A 284 28.48 2.53 -7.59
N ARG A 285 29.69 2.14 -7.15
CA ARG A 285 29.86 1.42 -5.88
C ARG A 285 29.37 2.24 -4.69
N GLY A 286 28.52 1.63 -3.85
CA GLY A 286 27.98 2.27 -2.67
C GLY A 286 27.01 3.43 -2.98
N GLU A 287 26.44 3.46 -4.18
CA GLU A 287 25.42 4.43 -4.58
C GLU A 287 24.02 3.90 -4.30
N ILE A 288 23.13 4.78 -3.82
CA ILE A 288 21.68 4.57 -3.90
C ILE A 288 21.17 5.44 -5.05
N LEU A 289 20.86 4.81 -6.18
CA LEU A 289 20.32 5.46 -7.37
C LEU A 289 18.80 5.33 -7.37
N GLY A 290 18.09 6.45 -7.29
CA GLY A 290 16.64 6.51 -7.32
C GLY A 290 16.07 6.57 -8.74
N PHE A 291 14.97 5.89 -8.98
CA PHE A 291 14.12 6.04 -10.15
C PHE A 291 12.72 6.44 -9.73
N GLY A 292 12.22 7.56 -10.27
CA GLY A 292 10.87 8.04 -10.04
C GLY A 292 10.17 8.46 -11.32
N GLY A 293 8.84 8.57 -11.25
CA GLY A 293 8.00 8.99 -12.36
C GLY A 293 6.53 8.74 -12.07
N LEU A 294 5.67 9.17 -12.98
CA LEU A 294 4.25 8.85 -12.89
C LEU A 294 4.00 7.37 -13.21
N SER A 295 2.85 6.87 -12.80
CA SER A 295 2.41 5.51 -13.14
C SER A 295 2.56 5.26 -14.65
N GLU A 296 3.05 4.07 -15.03
CA GLU A 296 3.28 3.65 -16.42
C GLU A 296 4.40 4.41 -17.17
N CYS A 297 5.24 5.18 -16.46
CA CYS A 297 6.37 5.87 -17.10
C CYS A 297 7.54 4.96 -17.51
N GLY A 298 7.50 3.66 -17.18
CA GLY A 298 8.54 2.68 -17.51
C GLY A 298 9.60 2.45 -16.43
N MET A 299 9.52 3.11 -15.24
CA MET A 299 10.54 2.95 -14.20
C MET A 299 10.63 1.51 -13.64
N HIS A 300 9.50 0.81 -13.52
CA HIS A 300 9.44 -0.58 -13.03
C HIS A 300 10.08 -1.56 -14.01
N GLU A 301 9.87 -1.30 -15.31
CA GLU A 301 10.41 -2.09 -16.40
C GLU A 301 11.94 -1.98 -16.49
N VAL A 302 12.50 -0.82 -16.10
CA VAL A 302 13.97 -0.66 -15.96
C VAL A 302 14.52 -1.67 -14.96
N GLY A 303 13.89 -1.85 -13.80
CA GLY A 303 14.32 -2.84 -12.80
C GLY A 303 14.26 -4.27 -13.33
N LYS A 304 13.18 -4.65 -13.99
CA LYS A 304 13.02 -5.97 -14.64
C LYS A 304 14.06 -6.19 -15.73
N ALA A 305 14.32 -5.17 -16.56
CA ALA A 305 15.31 -5.24 -17.62
C ALA A 305 16.74 -5.42 -17.07
N ILE A 306 17.11 -4.74 -16.00
CA ILE A 306 18.42 -4.89 -15.34
C ILE A 306 18.60 -6.31 -14.79
N PHE A 307 17.57 -6.87 -14.17
CA PHE A 307 17.63 -8.21 -13.58
C PHE A 307 17.57 -9.34 -14.62
N GLY A 308 17.37 -9.00 -15.91
CA GLY A 308 17.27 -10.00 -16.99
C GLY A 308 15.91 -10.68 -17.07
N ALA A 309 14.85 -10.08 -16.47
CA ALA A 309 13.49 -10.60 -16.51
C ALA A 309 12.74 -10.23 -17.81
N SER A 310 13.18 -9.21 -18.55
CA SER A 310 12.57 -8.77 -19.81
C SER A 310 13.21 -9.52 -20.99
N TRP A 311 12.54 -10.56 -21.49
CA TRP A 311 13.05 -11.46 -22.53
C TRP A 311 13.22 -10.80 -23.91
N ASN A 312 12.48 -9.74 -24.22
CA ASN A 312 12.46 -8.99 -25.47
C ASN A 312 13.29 -7.69 -25.40
N ARG A 313 14.15 -7.56 -24.38
CA ARG A 313 15.04 -6.43 -24.20
C ARG A 313 16.09 -6.34 -25.29
N THR A 314 16.38 -5.14 -25.78
CA THR A 314 17.54 -4.78 -26.58
C THR A 314 18.52 -3.95 -25.76
N GLY A 315 19.70 -3.62 -26.31
CA GLY A 315 20.76 -2.96 -25.58
C GLY A 315 21.56 -3.91 -24.67
N SER A 316 22.35 -3.38 -23.76
CA SER A 316 23.19 -4.19 -22.89
C SER A 316 23.15 -3.75 -21.44
N VAL A 317 23.23 -4.74 -20.54
CA VAL A 317 23.48 -4.58 -19.11
C VAL A 317 24.73 -5.37 -18.78
N THR A 318 25.79 -4.69 -18.32
CA THR A 318 27.11 -5.30 -18.11
C THR A 318 27.69 -4.91 -16.75
N LEU A 319 28.30 -5.87 -16.07
CA LEU A 319 29.04 -5.63 -14.85
C LEU A 319 30.43 -5.03 -15.15
N ALA A 320 31.12 -4.53 -14.12
CA ALA A 320 32.44 -3.93 -14.23
C ALA A 320 33.49 -4.88 -14.85
N ASP A 321 33.36 -6.18 -14.68
CA ASP A 321 34.23 -7.21 -15.26
C ASP A 321 33.88 -7.56 -16.72
N GLY A 322 32.91 -6.89 -17.32
CA GLY A 322 32.41 -7.13 -18.68
C GLY A 322 31.37 -8.24 -18.81
N THR A 323 30.97 -8.87 -17.72
CA THR A 323 29.90 -9.90 -17.74
C THR A 323 28.57 -9.30 -18.15
N ALA A 324 27.97 -9.84 -19.20
CA ALA A 324 26.64 -9.43 -19.67
C ALA A 324 25.54 -10.13 -18.87
N ILE A 325 24.57 -9.36 -18.39
CA ILE A 325 23.39 -9.86 -17.68
C ILE A 325 22.24 -10.02 -18.70
N ASN A 326 22.01 -11.24 -19.15
CA ASN A 326 21.00 -11.54 -20.17
C ASN A 326 19.78 -12.28 -19.62
N ASP A 327 19.89 -12.86 -18.44
CA ASP A 327 18.86 -13.66 -17.80
C ASP A 327 18.94 -13.62 -16.27
N ILE A 328 17.87 -14.00 -15.62
CA ILE A 328 17.75 -14.05 -14.15
C ILE A 328 18.81 -14.96 -13.50
N PRO A 329 19.07 -16.20 -13.99
CA PRO A 329 20.11 -17.05 -13.40
C PRO A 329 21.48 -16.40 -13.40
N THR A 330 21.84 -15.68 -14.46
CA THR A 330 23.11 -14.95 -14.55
C THR A 330 23.16 -13.80 -13.56
N ALA A 331 22.09 -13.01 -13.43
CA ALA A 331 21.98 -11.94 -12.44
C ALA A 331 22.18 -12.47 -11.00
N ILE A 332 21.51 -13.56 -10.63
CA ILE A 332 21.63 -14.17 -9.30
C ILE A 332 23.04 -14.70 -9.03
N ARG A 333 23.66 -15.36 -10.00
CA ARG A 333 25.05 -15.88 -9.87
C ARG A 333 26.07 -14.76 -9.68
N HIS A 334 25.81 -13.59 -10.24
CA HIS A 334 26.68 -12.42 -10.13
C HIS A 334 26.17 -11.41 -9.08
N SER A 335 25.49 -11.88 -8.05
CA SER A 335 25.13 -11.12 -6.85
C SER A 335 24.21 -9.91 -7.11
N ILE A 336 23.37 -9.98 -8.14
CA ILE A 336 22.30 -9.00 -8.37
C ILE A 336 21.02 -9.53 -7.76
N ALA A 337 20.36 -8.73 -6.92
CA ALA A 337 19.06 -8.98 -6.33
C ALA A 337 17.97 -8.15 -7.02
N TYR A 338 16.75 -8.66 -7.00
CA TYR A 338 15.57 -7.91 -7.44
C TYR A 338 14.37 -8.18 -6.51
N THR A 339 13.70 -7.10 -6.10
CA THR A 339 12.41 -7.17 -5.43
C THR A 339 11.38 -6.48 -6.32
N SER A 340 10.23 -7.10 -6.56
CA SER A 340 9.18 -6.52 -7.42
C SER A 340 8.22 -5.66 -6.63
N LYS A 341 7.63 -4.65 -7.31
CA LYS A 341 6.46 -3.87 -6.86
C LYS A 341 5.28 -4.78 -6.48
N ASP A 342 5.02 -5.82 -7.27
CA ASP A 342 4.02 -6.85 -6.96
C ASP A 342 4.66 -7.98 -6.16
N ARG A 343 4.91 -7.69 -4.88
CA ARG A 343 5.55 -8.60 -3.95
C ARG A 343 4.85 -9.96 -3.89
N ASP A 344 3.52 -9.96 -3.77
CA ASP A 344 2.74 -11.15 -3.45
C ASP A 344 2.61 -12.10 -4.65
N ASN A 345 2.66 -11.59 -5.88
CA ASN A 345 2.60 -12.41 -7.10
C ASN A 345 3.97 -12.69 -7.73
N GLU A 346 4.92 -11.75 -7.64
CA GLU A 346 6.21 -11.87 -8.36
C GLU A 346 7.39 -12.18 -7.42
N SER A 347 7.37 -11.75 -6.16
CA SER A 347 8.54 -11.90 -5.27
C SER A 347 8.42 -13.02 -4.25
N ILE A 348 7.21 -13.45 -3.88
CA ILE A 348 6.96 -14.42 -2.80
C ILE A 348 6.16 -15.61 -3.31
N ILE A 349 6.48 -16.79 -2.81
CA ILE A 349 5.65 -17.99 -2.97
C ILE A 349 4.79 -18.10 -1.71
N LEU A 350 3.56 -17.55 -1.77
CA LEU A 350 2.65 -17.39 -0.62
C LEU A 350 2.34 -18.71 0.11
N ASN A 351 2.13 -19.78 -0.65
CA ASN A 351 1.78 -21.12 -0.12
C ASN A 351 3.01 -21.95 0.29
N GLU A 352 4.16 -21.29 0.44
CA GLU A 352 5.41 -21.91 0.90
C GLU A 352 5.85 -21.30 2.23
N SER A 353 6.72 -22.07 2.94
CA SER A 353 7.26 -21.63 4.22
C SER A 353 8.22 -20.43 4.05
N ILE A 354 8.42 -19.67 5.14
CA ILE A 354 9.45 -18.65 5.24
C ILE A 354 10.81 -19.23 4.87
N ARG A 355 11.13 -20.43 5.38
CA ARG A 355 12.37 -21.15 5.05
C ARG A 355 12.57 -21.29 3.54
N ASN A 356 11.58 -21.84 2.84
CA ASN A 356 11.68 -22.11 1.41
C ASN A 356 11.80 -20.80 0.60
N ASN A 357 11.10 -19.76 1.02
CA ASN A 357 11.20 -18.43 0.42
C ASN A 357 12.58 -17.79 0.61
N VAL A 358 13.17 -17.87 1.80
CA VAL A 358 14.47 -17.25 2.10
C VAL A 358 15.64 -17.98 1.41
N VAL A 359 15.63 -19.31 1.36
CA VAL A 359 16.76 -20.06 0.79
C VAL A 359 16.81 -20.09 -0.73
N LEU A 360 15.73 -19.70 -1.42
CA LEU A 360 15.53 -19.95 -2.85
C LEU A 360 16.73 -19.54 -3.75
N PRO A 361 17.28 -18.31 -3.71
CA PRO A 361 18.41 -17.93 -4.56
C PRO A 361 19.77 -18.48 -4.07
N SER A 362 19.81 -19.08 -2.87
CA SER A 362 21.04 -19.59 -2.24
C SER A 362 21.12 -21.11 -2.26
N LEU A 363 20.21 -21.80 -2.96
CA LEU A 363 20.18 -23.27 -2.95
C LEU A 363 21.49 -23.89 -3.41
N ASP A 364 22.10 -23.36 -4.47
CA ASP A 364 23.40 -23.84 -4.99
C ASP A 364 24.52 -23.67 -3.95
N ASP A 365 24.56 -22.53 -3.24
CA ASP A 365 25.55 -22.24 -2.20
C ASP A 365 25.33 -23.10 -0.94
N LEU A 366 24.09 -23.48 -0.68
CA LEU A 366 23.71 -24.30 0.45
C LEU A 366 23.87 -25.79 0.18
N ALA A 367 23.95 -26.21 -1.08
CA ALA A 367 24.17 -27.59 -1.45
C ALA A 367 25.56 -28.07 -1.03
N SER A 368 25.66 -29.33 -0.62
CA SER A 368 26.93 -30.01 -0.37
C SER A 368 26.96 -31.27 -1.19
N HIS A 369 27.85 -31.38 -2.16
CA HIS A 369 27.92 -32.49 -3.11
C HIS A 369 26.57 -32.78 -3.80
N GLY A 370 25.86 -31.70 -4.19
CA GLY A 370 24.54 -31.79 -4.83
C GLY A 370 23.38 -32.14 -3.89
N LEU A 371 23.61 -32.25 -2.58
CA LEU A 371 22.57 -32.58 -1.59
C LEU A 371 22.23 -31.36 -0.72
N LEU A 372 20.94 -31.09 -0.60
CA LEU A 372 20.39 -30.07 0.31
C LEU A 372 20.02 -30.71 1.66
N ARG A 373 20.66 -30.26 2.74
CA ARG A 373 20.37 -30.73 4.10
C ARG A 373 19.36 -29.82 4.77
N SER A 374 18.19 -30.33 5.14
CA SER A 374 17.09 -29.56 5.78
C SER A 374 17.57 -28.74 6.98
N ARG A 375 18.45 -29.29 7.83
CA ARG A 375 19.02 -28.59 8.99
C ARG A 375 19.82 -27.35 8.60
N LYS A 376 20.61 -27.41 7.49
CA LYS A 376 21.38 -26.27 6.96
C LYS A 376 20.48 -25.20 6.42
N LEU A 377 19.43 -25.58 5.67
CA LEU A 377 18.42 -24.66 5.14
C LEU A 377 17.64 -23.95 6.26
N THR A 378 17.20 -24.71 7.28
CA THR A 378 16.49 -24.13 8.43
C THR A 378 17.36 -23.17 9.22
N LYS A 379 18.65 -23.50 9.47
CA LYS A 379 19.58 -22.60 10.16
C LYS A 379 19.77 -21.31 9.39
N PHE A 380 20.04 -21.39 8.08
CA PHE A 380 20.22 -20.23 7.21
C PHE A 380 18.99 -19.33 7.20
N ALA A 381 17.81 -19.90 6.96
CA ALA A 381 16.57 -19.11 6.91
C ALA A 381 16.26 -18.46 8.25
N ASN A 382 16.47 -19.17 9.37
CA ASN A 382 16.23 -18.62 10.70
C ASN A 382 17.18 -17.45 11.01
N GLU A 383 18.45 -17.57 10.69
CA GLU A 383 19.45 -16.53 10.89
C GLU A 383 19.05 -15.23 10.15
N HIS A 384 18.74 -15.33 8.85
CA HIS A 384 18.40 -14.14 8.05
C HIS A 384 17.01 -13.57 8.36
N ALA A 385 16.01 -14.40 8.68
CA ALA A 385 14.70 -13.92 9.09
C ALA A 385 14.73 -13.22 10.46
N VAL A 386 15.54 -13.72 11.40
CA VAL A 386 15.74 -13.10 12.73
C VAL A 386 16.52 -11.78 12.60
N ASN A 387 17.58 -11.73 11.78
CA ASN A 387 18.33 -10.51 11.53
C ASN A 387 17.46 -9.39 10.96
N MET A 388 16.46 -9.76 10.14
CA MET A 388 15.43 -8.83 9.64
C MET A 388 14.33 -8.52 10.66
N GLN A 389 14.41 -9.05 11.87
CA GLN A 389 13.37 -8.89 12.91
C GLN A 389 11.97 -9.26 12.39
N THR A 390 11.88 -10.33 11.60
CA THR A 390 10.60 -10.83 11.07
C THR A 390 9.78 -11.38 12.22
N LYS A 391 8.56 -10.86 12.43
CA LYS A 391 7.62 -11.42 13.40
C LYS A 391 7.03 -12.71 12.84
N MET A 392 7.44 -13.85 13.37
CA MET A 392 7.04 -15.19 12.93
C MET A 392 6.97 -16.17 14.12
N GLN A 393 6.18 -17.24 13.98
CA GLN A 393 6.17 -18.36 14.95
C GLN A 393 7.37 -19.29 14.74
N GLY A 394 7.97 -19.28 13.56
CA GLY A 394 9.14 -20.04 13.14
C GLY A 394 9.24 -20.10 11.63
N VAL A 395 10.41 -20.48 11.11
CA VAL A 395 10.67 -20.44 9.65
C VAL A 395 9.88 -21.47 8.83
N ASN A 396 9.18 -22.41 9.48
CA ASN A 396 8.28 -23.33 8.81
C ASN A 396 6.85 -22.80 8.64
N GLN A 397 6.52 -21.62 9.22
CA GLN A 397 5.26 -20.93 9.03
C GLN A 397 5.10 -20.55 7.54
N PHE A 398 3.86 -20.61 7.02
CA PHE A 398 3.57 -20.12 5.67
C PHE A 398 3.66 -18.62 5.60
N VAL A 399 4.15 -18.12 4.46
CA VAL A 399 4.29 -16.67 4.24
C VAL A 399 2.92 -15.99 4.10
N SER A 400 1.90 -16.71 3.63
CA SER A 400 0.51 -16.23 3.59
C SER A 400 0.00 -15.70 4.94
N ASP A 401 0.47 -16.28 6.05
CA ASP A 401 0.02 -15.93 7.41
C ASP A 401 0.69 -14.64 7.95
N LEU A 402 1.62 -14.05 7.21
CA LEU A 402 2.37 -12.86 7.62
C LEU A 402 1.67 -11.58 7.19
N SER A 403 1.83 -10.52 8.00
CA SER A 403 1.48 -9.15 7.57
C SER A 403 2.37 -8.69 6.41
N GLY A 404 1.90 -7.68 5.64
CA GLY A 404 2.63 -7.12 4.50
C GLY A 404 4.07 -6.73 4.83
N GLY A 405 4.30 -6.03 5.95
CA GLY A 405 5.64 -5.66 6.41
C GLY A 405 6.53 -6.86 6.74
N ASN A 406 5.99 -7.94 7.31
CA ASN A 406 6.76 -9.16 7.58
C ASN A 406 7.04 -9.96 6.29
N LYS A 407 6.12 -9.97 5.32
CA LYS A 407 6.37 -10.51 3.98
C LYS A 407 7.54 -9.78 3.30
N GLN A 408 7.58 -8.45 3.37
CA GLN A 408 8.69 -7.65 2.82
C GLN A 408 10.03 -7.99 3.48
N LYS A 409 10.04 -8.18 4.80
CA LYS A 409 11.24 -8.62 5.53
C LYS A 409 11.73 -10.00 5.07
N VAL A 410 10.83 -10.91 4.72
CA VAL A 410 11.19 -12.23 4.15
C VAL A 410 11.85 -12.08 2.78
N VAL A 411 11.33 -11.18 1.91
CA VAL A 411 11.96 -10.90 0.60
C VAL A 411 13.35 -10.32 0.78
N LEU A 412 13.53 -9.35 1.67
CA LEU A 412 14.84 -8.76 1.94
C LEU A 412 15.79 -9.76 2.59
N ALA A 413 15.32 -10.60 3.55
CA ALA A 413 16.11 -11.66 4.16
C ALA A 413 16.68 -12.65 3.12
N ARG A 414 15.92 -12.95 2.07
CA ARG A 414 16.35 -13.78 0.94
C ARG A 414 17.61 -13.24 0.26
N TRP A 415 17.59 -11.95 -0.10
CA TRP A 415 18.65 -11.33 -0.88
C TRP A 415 19.86 -10.92 -0.04
N ILE A 416 19.65 -10.56 1.21
CA ILE A 416 20.72 -10.35 2.18
C ILE A 416 21.44 -11.67 2.48
N GLY A 417 20.67 -12.75 2.66
CA GLY A 417 21.20 -14.08 2.85
C GLY A 417 22.02 -14.58 1.65
N LYS A 418 21.60 -14.23 0.42
CA LYS A 418 22.39 -14.49 -0.79
C LYS A 418 23.72 -13.70 -0.81
N GLY A 419 23.83 -12.61 -0.04
CA GLY A 419 25.01 -11.76 -0.04
C GLY A 419 25.10 -10.84 -1.26
N SER A 420 23.97 -10.47 -1.85
CA SER A 420 23.92 -9.64 -3.06
C SER A 420 24.67 -8.32 -2.90
N ASP A 421 25.43 -7.91 -3.93
CA ASP A 421 26.23 -6.68 -3.98
C ASP A 421 25.48 -5.54 -4.68
N ILE A 422 24.62 -5.88 -5.62
CA ILE A 422 23.74 -4.94 -6.31
C ILE A 422 22.29 -5.33 -6.00
N LEU A 423 21.50 -4.38 -5.48
CA LEU A 423 20.10 -4.60 -5.14
C LEU A 423 19.22 -3.68 -5.96
N VAL A 424 18.30 -4.24 -6.74
CA VAL A 424 17.24 -3.51 -7.42
C VAL A 424 15.98 -3.67 -6.58
N LEU A 425 15.59 -2.61 -5.88
CA LEU A 425 14.48 -2.58 -4.95
C LEU A 425 13.33 -1.79 -5.59
N ASP A 426 12.36 -2.50 -6.13
CA ASP A 426 11.19 -1.90 -6.75
C ASP A 426 10.06 -1.76 -5.71
N SER A 427 9.75 -0.53 -5.38
CA SER A 427 8.74 -0.13 -4.38
C SER A 427 8.92 -0.87 -3.03
N PRO A 428 10.13 -0.82 -2.41
CA PRO A 428 10.47 -1.66 -1.27
C PRO A 428 9.62 -1.40 -0.03
N THR A 429 8.95 -0.25 0.03
CA THR A 429 8.18 0.23 1.19
C THR A 429 6.69 0.32 0.92
N ARG A 430 6.23 -0.13 -0.26
CA ARG A 430 4.82 -0.07 -0.64
C ARG A 430 3.95 -0.95 0.25
N GLY A 431 2.87 -0.35 0.80
CA GLY A 431 1.88 -1.07 1.60
C GLY A 431 2.40 -1.60 2.94
N ILE A 432 3.41 -0.94 3.51
CA ILE A 432 3.96 -1.26 4.83
C ILE A 432 3.90 -0.05 5.76
N ASP A 433 3.90 -0.31 7.06
CA ASP A 433 3.81 0.74 8.09
C ASP A 433 5.08 1.59 8.19
N VAL A 434 4.93 2.81 8.73
CA VAL A 434 5.99 3.84 8.86
C VAL A 434 7.21 3.31 9.62
N LYS A 435 7.00 2.48 10.66
CA LYS A 435 8.09 1.90 11.45
C LYS A 435 8.90 0.88 10.66
N VAL A 436 8.24 0.06 9.85
CA VAL A 436 8.93 -0.90 8.97
C VAL A 436 9.60 -0.16 7.81
N LYS A 437 8.99 0.90 7.25
CA LYS A 437 9.65 1.79 6.27
C LYS A 437 10.98 2.31 6.82
N GLN A 438 10.97 2.89 8.02
CA GLN A 438 12.18 3.41 8.67
C GLN A 438 13.27 2.32 8.86
N ALA A 439 12.87 1.12 9.25
CA ALA A 439 13.82 0.00 9.39
C ALA A 439 14.44 -0.40 8.04
N ILE A 440 13.68 -0.34 6.95
CA ILE A 440 14.18 -0.62 5.59
C ILE A 440 15.13 0.49 5.13
N TYR A 441 14.83 1.76 5.39
CA TYR A 441 15.73 2.88 5.07
C TYR A 441 17.06 2.80 5.84
N ALA A 442 16.99 2.49 7.13
CA ALA A 442 18.19 2.27 7.93
C ALA A 442 19.04 1.12 7.39
N LEU A 443 18.40 0.01 6.98
CA LEU A 443 19.05 -1.11 6.35
C LEU A 443 19.71 -0.73 5.01
N MET A 444 19.03 0.02 4.15
CA MET A 444 19.60 0.49 2.87
C MET A 444 20.82 1.40 3.12
N ALA A 445 20.75 2.29 4.11
CA ALA A 445 21.86 3.15 4.48
C ALA A 445 23.06 2.34 5.01
N GLU A 446 22.83 1.29 5.82
CA GLU A 446 23.86 0.37 6.29
C GLU A 446 24.49 -0.40 5.13
N MET A 447 23.69 -0.94 4.21
CA MET A 447 24.18 -1.66 3.02
C MET A 447 25.05 -0.77 2.14
N LYS A 448 24.66 0.50 1.92
CA LYS A 448 25.47 1.50 1.25
C LYS A 448 26.83 1.69 1.93
N GLN A 449 26.87 1.83 3.27
CA GLN A 449 28.10 1.96 4.03
C GLN A 449 29.00 0.72 3.92
N GLN A 450 28.41 -0.45 3.71
CA GLN A 450 29.14 -1.70 3.43
C GLN A 450 29.64 -1.78 1.96
N GLY A 451 29.42 -0.74 1.15
CA GLY A 451 29.85 -0.68 -0.26
C GLY A 451 28.92 -1.40 -1.23
N LYS A 452 27.73 -1.78 -0.82
CA LYS A 452 26.69 -2.34 -1.70
C LYS A 452 26.01 -1.21 -2.48
N SER A 453 25.60 -1.49 -3.71
CA SER A 453 24.97 -0.52 -4.60
C SER A 453 23.48 -0.85 -4.74
N ILE A 454 22.63 0.18 -4.71
CA ILE A 454 21.18 0.01 -4.68
C ILE A 454 20.56 0.84 -5.80
N ILE A 455 19.69 0.22 -6.58
CA ILE A 455 18.75 0.92 -7.43
C ILE A 455 17.40 0.88 -6.71
N MET A 456 16.89 2.05 -6.33
CA MET A 456 15.62 2.18 -5.64
C MET A 456 14.59 2.79 -6.60
N ILE A 457 13.53 2.06 -6.89
CA ILE A 457 12.42 2.52 -7.71
C ILE A 457 11.27 2.86 -6.77
N SER A 458 10.74 4.09 -6.85
CA SER A 458 9.63 4.51 -5.97
C SER A 458 8.70 5.50 -6.65
N GLU A 459 7.41 5.37 -6.37
CA GLU A 459 6.36 6.34 -6.70
C GLU A 459 6.27 7.46 -5.65
N GLU A 460 6.89 7.27 -4.47
CA GLU A 460 6.88 8.24 -3.37
C GLU A 460 8.08 9.20 -3.52
N ILE A 461 7.83 10.44 -3.95
CA ILE A 461 8.87 11.45 -4.16
C ILE A 461 9.68 11.76 -2.88
N PRO A 462 9.05 11.90 -1.69
CA PRO A 462 9.78 12.10 -0.44
C PRO A 462 10.80 10.98 -0.14
N GLU A 463 10.47 9.73 -0.50
CA GLU A 463 11.36 8.59 -0.35
C GLU A 463 12.59 8.71 -1.26
N LEU A 464 12.40 9.11 -2.52
CA LEU A 464 13.49 9.35 -3.47
C LEU A 464 14.42 10.45 -2.98
N LEU A 465 13.86 11.61 -2.60
CA LEU A 465 14.63 12.74 -2.06
C LEU A 465 15.37 12.38 -0.77
N GLY A 466 14.72 11.61 0.09
CA GLY A 466 15.25 11.23 1.39
C GLY A 466 16.36 10.19 1.33
N MET A 467 16.35 9.28 0.35
CA MET A 467 17.23 8.09 0.35
C MET A 467 18.27 8.08 -0.76
N SER A 468 18.00 8.67 -1.93
CA SER A 468 18.87 8.55 -3.11
C SER A 468 20.07 9.48 -3.06
N ASP A 469 21.20 9.07 -3.63
CA ASP A 469 22.36 9.94 -3.90
C ASP A 469 22.17 10.68 -5.22
N ARG A 470 21.51 10.02 -6.17
CA ARG A 470 21.15 10.54 -7.48
C ARG A 470 19.77 10.00 -7.85
N ILE A 471 18.98 10.81 -8.53
CA ILE A 471 17.61 10.48 -8.92
C ILE A 471 17.46 10.65 -10.43
N PHE A 472 16.98 9.63 -11.09
CA PHE A 472 16.47 9.71 -12.45
C PHE A 472 14.95 9.82 -12.45
N VAL A 473 14.45 10.79 -13.20
CA VAL A 473 13.01 10.94 -13.44
C VAL A 473 12.69 10.36 -14.80
N MET A 474 11.74 9.42 -14.80
CA MET A 474 11.23 8.75 -15.99
C MET A 474 9.97 9.43 -16.51
N LYS A 475 9.88 9.55 -17.84
CA LYS A 475 8.69 10.01 -18.55
C LYS A 475 8.62 9.28 -19.90
N ASP A 476 7.45 8.74 -20.24
CA ASP A 476 7.19 8.09 -21.53
C ASP A 476 8.26 7.05 -21.94
N GLY A 477 8.68 6.23 -20.97
CA GLY A 477 9.67 5.17 -21.17
C GLY A 477 11.12 5.65 -21.27
N ARG A 478 11.44 6.91 -20.99
CA ARG A 478 12.78 7.52 -21.12
C ARG A 478 13.20 8.22 -19.84
N ILE A 479 14.50 8.37 -19.64
CA ILE A 479 15.06 9.25 -18.61
C ILE A 479 14.86 10.69 -19.09
N ASN A 480 14.06 11.47 -18.35
CA ASN A 480 13.74 12.87 -18.66
C ASN A 480 14.46 13.89 -17.76
N GLY A 481 15.09 13.44 -16.69
CA GLY A 481 15.86 14.30 -15.78
C GLY A 481 16.79 13.49 -14.89
N GLU A 482 17.86 14.14 -14.46
CA GLU A 482 18.84 13.61 -13.50
C GLU A 482 19.09 14.68 -12.43
N PHE A 483 19.03 14.29 -11.17
CA PHE A 483 19.22 15.16 -10.02
C PHE A 483 20.20 14.53 -9.04
N LEU A 484 21.11 15.31 -8.52
CA LEU A 484 21.99 14.92 -7.41
C LEU A 484 21.32 15.25 -6.09
N ARG A 485 21.65 14.47 -5.05
CA ARG A 485 21.17 14.71 -3.69
C ARG A 485 21.60 16.10 -3.20
N ASP A 486 20.65 16.97 -2.94
CA ASP A 486 20.86 18.33 -2.44
C ASP A 486 19.76 18.68 -1.42
N PRO A 487 20.10 19.32 -0.27
CA PRO A 487 19.10 19.78 0.69
C PRO A 487 18.05 20.76 0.12
N VAL A 488 18.37 21.43 -0.99
CA VAL A 488 17.49 22.41 -1.65
C VAL A 488 16.58 21.76 -2.69
N LEU A 489 16.89 20.52 -3.11
CA LEU A 489 16.09 19.79 -4.10
C LEU A 489 14.68 19.52 -3.56
N SER A 490 13.66 20.02 -4.26
CA SER A 490 12.26 19.95 -3.86
C SER A 490 11.48 18.89 -4.64
N GLU A 491 10.29 18.53 -4.15
CA GLU A 491 9.35 17.69 -4.87
C GLU A 491 8.91 18.30 -6.19
N GLU A 492 8.73 19.65 -6.22
CA GLU A 492 8.32 20.40 -7.40
C GLU A 492 9.33 20.26 -8.55
N ASP A 493 10.64 20.21 -8.24
CA ASP A 493 11.71 20.04 -9.23
C ASP A 493 11.59 18.68 -9.94
N LEU A 494 11.27 17.62 -9.20
CA LEU A 494 11.07 16.30 -9.76
C LEU A 494 9.77 16.23 -10.56
N ILE A 495 8.67 16.74 -10.00
CA ILE A 495 7.33 16.76 -10.65
C ILE A 495 7.40 17.48 -11.99
N ALA A 496 8.11 18.62 -12.08
CA ALA A 496 8.28 19.36 -13.33
C ALA A 496 8.93 18.54 -14.46
N LYS A 497 9.63 17.44 -14.12
CA LYS A 497 10.21 16.51 -15.10
C LYS A 497 9.35 15.26 -15.31
N MET A 498 8.39 14.98 -14.44
CA MET A 498 7.44 13.85 -14.58
C MET A 498 6.27 14.21 -15.51
N VAL A 499 5.85 15.47 -15.49
CA VAL A 499 4.77 16.04 -16.32
C VAL A 499 5.36 16.66 -17.57
#